data_f586db41a2108f45a043360a99e466be
#
_entry.id   f586db41a2108f45a043360a99e466be
#
_cell.length_a   1.000
_cell.length_b   1.000
_cell.length_c   1.000
_cell.angle_alpha   90.00
_cell.angle_beta   90.00
_cell.angle_gamma   90.00
#
_symmetry.space_group_name_H-M   'P 1'
#
loop_
_entity.id
_entity.type
_entity.pdbx_description
1 polymer ?
#
loop_
_entity_poly.entity_id
_entity_poly.type
_entity_poly.pdbx_seq_one_letter_code
_entity_poly.pdbx_strand_id
1 'polypeptide(L)'
;MKKFSIIEINKKNVKKMTADFWKNYFDMRIQQNESPGQKTPFVDADDLKNKLTSFFKEDKDLISTAIIKKNEEFYGYINLRKQDHPSRDKYLQAFYNSVFTDEVKEIVPLISKQIKKYYKKSYGKILFLTDNSTFAKIGEALKGRIGEHTIQMALTPKDVNKELIKKWMKETPDLNKDIRIEFYDKIPNDLIEGYTKLFDRLMKDMPKPHYYSCSITPDDLKKNQEASIKRNVVSYTYLAFNKENKIIGMTNIAVNKNDPRYPYQYMTGTYKEYRNRGISKWLKAANFYRITKDFKGKIREIITETSPDNYGSKRISKLMGYKYVGCRVYYELKLDNLPG
;
A
#
# COMPACT_ATOMS: atom_id res chain seq x y z
N MET A 1 34.03 -18.01 1.09
CA MET A 1 32.57 -18.17 0.90
C MET A 1 31.84 -16.96 1.42
N LYS A 2 30.95 -16.38 0.60
CA LYS A 2 30.10 -15.26 1.04
C LYS A 2 29.13 -15.77 2.12
N LYS A 3 29.18 -15.20 3.33
CA LYS A 3 28.36 -15.66 4.46
C LYS A 3 27.12 -14.79 4.57
N PHE A 4 25.94 -15.38 4.39
CA PHE A 4 24.67 -14.74 4.69
C PHE A 4 24.27 -15.00 6.13
N SER A 5 23.68 -13.99 6.77
CA SER A 5 23.16 -14.06 8.13
C SER A 5 21.91 -13.21 8.28
N ILE A 6 21.19 -13.37 9.38
CA ILE A 6 19.97 -12.63 9.69
C ILE A 6 20.14 -11.93 11.04
N ILE A 7 19.77 -10.64 11.08
CA ILE A 7 19.50 -9.90 12.32
C ILE A 7 18.00 -9.69 12.40
N GLU A 8 17.38 -10.24 13.42
CA GLU A 8 15.95 -10.11 13.63
C GLU A 8 15.62 -8.95 14.56
N ILE A 9 14.68 -8.12 14.15
CA ILE A 9 14.09 -7.04 14.94
C ILE A 9 12.64 -7.42 15.26
N ASN A 10 12.27 -7.28 16.53
CA ASN A 10 10.91 -7.52 17.01
C ASN A 10 10.62 -6.63 18.22
N LYS A 11 9.42 -6.75 18.78
CA LYS A 11 8.98 -5.95 19.94
C LYS A 11 9.93 -6.03 21.14
N LYS A 12 10.64 -7.16 21.33
CA LYS A 12 11.51 -7.38 22.52
C LYS A 12 12.87 -6.71 22.40
N ASN A 13 13.36 -6.51 21.17
CA ASN A 13 14.74 -6.06 20.95
C ASN A 13 14.87 -4.78 20.12
N VAL A 14 13.82 -4.25 19.53
CA VAL A 14 13.86 -3.05 18.66
C VAL A 14 14.56 -1.86 19.33
N LYS A 15 14.35 -1.67 20.64
CA LYS A 15 14.98 -0.58 21.41
C LYS A 15 16.45 -0.83 21.74
N LYS A 16 16.94 -2.07 21.59
CA LYS A 16 18.32 -2.46 21.95
C LYS A 16 19.28 -2.35 20.75
N MET A 17 18.77 -2.04 19.56
CA MET A 17 19.61 -1.89 18.36
C MET A 17 20.46 -0.61 18.47
N THR A 18 21.73 -0.72 18.07
CA THR A 18 22.71 0.38 18.12
C THR A 18 22.41 1.48 17.10
N ALA A 19 23.01 2.65 17.27
CA ALA A 19 22.90 3.74 16.29
C ALA A 19 23.46 3.32 14.91
N ASP A 20 24.59 2.62 14.89
CA ASP A 20 25.21 2.12 13.66
C ASP A 20 24.30 1.13 12.92
N PHE A 21 23.59 0.27 13.67
CA PHE A 21 22.59 -0.61 13.07
C PHE A 21 21.51 0.19 12.35
N TRP A 22 20.96 1.23 12.97
CA TRP A 22 19.91 2.05 12.38
C TRP A 22 20.39 2.84 11.18
N LYS A 23 21.61 3.35 11.23
CA LYS A 23 22.25 4.02 10.10
C LYS A 23 22.39 3.08 8.92
N ASN A 24 23.00 1.91 9.10
CA ASN A 24 23.19 0.93 8.01
C ASN A 24 21.86 0.43 7.45
N TYR A 25 20.83 0.28 8.29
CA TYR A 25 19.51 -0.11 7.83
C TYR A 25 18.85 1.00 7.01
N PHE A 26 18.98 2.23 7.43
CA PHE A 26 18.50 3.40 6.70
C PHE A 26 19.20 3.54 5.35
N ASP A 27 20.52 3.43 5.31
CA ASP A 27 21.33 3.54 4.08
C ASP A 27 20.89 2.45 3.05
N MET A 28 20.70 1.22 3.49
CA MET A 28 20.16 0.15 2.66
C MET A 28 18.76 0.51 2.13
N ARG A 29 17.88 1.07 2.96
CA ARG A 29 16.53 1.47 2.55
C ARG A 29 16.55 2.62 1.53
N ILE A 30 17.49 3.55 1.63
CA ILE A 30 17.67 4.62 0.64
C ILE A 30 18.15 4.05 -0.69
N GLN A 31 19.10 3.15 -0.71
CA GLN A 31 19.54 2.47 -1.95
C GLN A 31 18.38 1.74 -2.65
N GLN A 32 17.49 1.11 -1.88
CA GLN A 32 16.28 0.50 -2.45
C GLN A 32 15.32 1.51 -3.10
N ASN A 33 15.31 2.76 -2.64
CA ASN A 33 14.46 3.82 -3.18
C ASN A 33 14.87 4.31 -4.58
N GLU A 34 16.08 4.02 -5.01
CA GLU A 34 16.53 4.33 -6.38
C GLU A 34 15.83 3.41 -7.40
N SER A 35 15.27 2.29 -6.95
CA SER A 35 14.46 1.42 -7.79
C SER A 35 13.06 2.02 -8.03
N PRO A 36 12.56 1.99 -9.28
CA PRO A 36 11.22 2.46 -9.60
C PRO A 36 10.13 1.80 -8.71
N GLY A 37 9.20 2.60 -8.20
CA GLY A 37 8.07 2.10 -7.40
C GLY A 37 8.38 1.86 -5.92
N GLN A 38 9.62 1.98 -5.48
CA GLN A 38 10.01 1.77 -4.09
C GLN A 38 10.43 3.09 -3.45
N LYS A 39 9.49 3.76 -2.80
CA LYS A 39 9.78 5.00 -2.09
C LYS A 39 9.69 4.78 -0.59
N THR A 40 10.79 5.02 0.09
CA THR A 40 10.86 4.94 1.55
C THR A 40 10.35 6.24 2.17
N PRO A 41 9.39 6.16 3.09
CA PRO A 41 8.86 7.34 3.76
C PRO A 41 9.73 7.81 4.94
N PHE A 42 10.99 7.38 5.02
CA PHE A 42 11.88 7.73 6.11
C PHE A 42 12.76 8.90 5.73
N VAL A 43 12.93 9.85 6.66
CA VAL A 43 13.73 11.05 6.46
C VAL A 43 15.19 10.79 6.83
N ASP A 44 15.41 10.04 7.92
CA ASP A 44 16.71 9.64 8.46
C ASP A 44 16.61 8.33 9.26
N ALA A 45 17.72 7.90 9.85
CA ALA A 45 17.82 6.68 10.63
C ALA A 45 16.97 6.71 11.92
N ASP A 46 16.86 7.86 12.55
CA ASP A 46 16.05 8.03 13.77
C ASP A 46 14.55 7.98 13.45
N ASP A 47 14.12 8.57 12.35
CA ASP A 47 12.76 8.45 11.86
C ASP A 47 12.41 6.99 11.54
N LEU A 48 13.31 6.24 10.88
CA LEU A 48 13.15 4.81 10.64
C LEU A 48 13.02 4.02 11.95
N LYS A 49 13.90 4.27 12.93
CA LYS A 49 13.88 3.65 14.26
C LYS A 49 12.58 3.95 14.99
N ASN A 50 12.16 5.20 15.01
CA ASN A 50 10.96 5.64 15.71
C ASN A 50 9.71 5.03 15.07
N LYS A 51 9.60 5.01 13.74
CA LYS A 51 8.49 4.38 13.01
C LYS A 51 8.43 2.88 13.26
N LEU A 52 9.54 2.16 13.19
CA LEU A 52 9.56 0.72 13.48
C LEU A 52 9.23 0.43 14.94
N THR A 53 9.75 1.22 15.87
CA THR A 53 9.41 1.08 17.29
C THR A 53 7.92 1.29 17.54
N SER A 54 7.34 2.31 16.93
CA SER A 54 5.89 2.57 16.97
C SER A 54 5.09 1.43 16.34
N PHE A 55 5.49 0.94 15.17
CA PHE A 55 4.83 -0.20 14.54
C PHE A 55 4.82 -1.44 15.43
N PHE A 56 5.94 -1.81 16.05
CA PHE A 56 5.96 -2.95 16.97
C PHE A 56 5.15 -2.72 18.25
N LYS A 57 4.91 -1.48 18.64
CA LYS A 57 4.09 -1.12 19.81
C LYS A 57 2.60 -1.11 19.48
N GLU A 58 2.23 -0.51 18.35
CA GLU A 58 0.86 -0.15 17.99
C GLU A 58 0.24 -1.10 16.97
N ASP A 59 1.05 -1.61 16.04
CA ASP A 59 0.63 -2.54 14.99
C ASP A 59 0.74 -3.98 15.50
N LYS A 60 -0.39 -4.53 15.96
CA LYS A 60 -0.45 -5.90 16.47
C LYS A 60 -0.18 -6.96 15.40
N ASP A 61 -0.20 -6.57 14.13
CA ASP A 61 -0.03 -7.47 13.00
C ASP A 61 1.44 -7.63 12.60
N LEU A 62 2.30 -6.64 12.82
CA LEU A 62 3.73 -6.78 12.56
C LEU A 62 4.40 -7.67 13.63
N ILE A 63 4.91 -8.83 13.19
CA ILE A 63 5.52 -9.84 14.07
C ILE A 63 7.01 -9.58 14.20
N SER A 64 7.70 -9.47 13.06
CA SER A 64 9.15 -9.25 13.01
C SER A 64 9.59 -8.59 11.71
N THR A 65 10.75 -7.94 11.77
CA THR A 65 11.54 -7.53 10.60
C THR A 65 12.88 -8.24 10.70
N ALA A 66 13.23 -9.02 9.71
CA ALA A 66 14.51 -9.72 9.65
C ALA A 66 15.39 -9.05 8.58
N ILE A 67 16.51 -8.51 8.98
CA ILE A 67 17.51 -7.92 8.08
C ILE A 67 18.46 -9.01 7.64
N ILE A 68 18.60 -9.16 6.32
CA ILE A 68 19.56 -10.07 5.71
C ILE A 68 20.87 -9.32 5.53
N LYS A 69 21.97 -9.89 6.02
CA LYS A 69 23.34 -9.42 5.81
C LYS A 69 24.07 -10.36 4.86
N LYS A 70 24.91 -9.79 4.02
CA LYS A 70 25.92 -10.50 3.23
C LYS A 70 27.30 -10.04 3.72
N ASN A 71 28.03 -10.95 4.37
CA ASN A 71 29.18 -10.57 5.21
C ASN A 71 28.72 -9.58 6.30
N GLU A 72 29.26 -8.34 6.30
CA GLU A 72 28.87 -7.29 7.25
C GLU A 72 27.89 -6.26 6.66
N GLU A 73 27.60 -6.30 5.36
CA GLU A 73 26.73 -5.35 4.67
C GLU A 73 25.26 -5.74 4.75
N PHE A 74 24.38 -4.77 4.90
CA PHE A 74 22.93 -4.96 4.88
C PHE A 74 22.48 -5.16 3.43
N TYR A 75 21.86 -6.31 3.17
CA TYR A 75 21.52 -6.78 1.84
C TYR A 75 20.04 -6.61 1.50
N GLY A 76 19.18 -6.94 2.45
CA GLY A 76 17.73 -6.90 2.27
C GLY A 76 17.00 -7.12 3.58
N TYR A 77 15.67 -7.21 3.50
CA TYR A 77 14.86 -7.46 4.68
C TYR A 77 13.60 -8.29 4.38
N ILE A 78 13.11 -8.96 5.41
CA ILE A 78 11.85 -9.68 5.41
C ILE A 78 10.97 -9.10 6.50
N ASN A 79 9.81 -8.59 6.17
CA ASN A 79 8.78 -8.22 7.13
C ASN A 79 7.77 -9.35 7.24
N LEU A 80 7.52 -9.82 8.45
CA LEU A 80 6.51 -10.82 8.75
C LEU A 80 5.34 -10.16 9.48
N ARG A 81 4.15 -10.32 8.92
CA ARG A 81 2.88 -9.82 9.46
C ARG A 81 1.88 -10.96 9.55
N LYS A 82 1.03 -10.92 10.55
CA LYS A 82 -0.15 -11.78 10.63
C LYS A 82 -1.38 -11.01 10.17
N GLN A 83 -2.28 -11.68 9.52
CA GLN A 83 -3.65 -11.23 9.36
C GLN A 83 -4.53 -12.15 10.20
N ASP A 84 -5.09 -11.61 11.27
CA ASP A 84 -5.90 -12.35 12.24
C ASP A 84 -7.18 -11.56 12.62
N HIS A 85 -7.77 -10.91 11.60
CA HIS A 85 -9.02 -10.18 11.80
C HIS A 85 -10.20 -11.16 11.71
N PRO A 86 -11.20 -11.10 12.62
CA PRO A 86 -12.33 -12.04 12.65
C PRO A 86 -13.12 -12.14 11.34
N SER A 87 -13.21 -11.05 10.59
CA SER A 87 -13.96 -10.97 9.31
C SER A 87 -13.12 -11.30 8.07
N ARG A 88 -11.89 -11.81 8.22
CA ARG A 88 -10.95 -12.06 7.11
C ARG A 88 -10.27 -13.41 7.23
N ASP A 89 -9.82 -13.94 6.10
CA ASP A 89 -8.96 -15.12 6.09
C ASP A 89 -7.72 -14.86 6.96
N LYS A 90 -7.39 -15.82 7.82
CA LYS A 90 -6.18 -15.77 8.62
C LYS A 90 -4.99 -16.23 7.80
N TYR A 91 -3.95 -15.40 7.72
CA TYR A 91 -2.73 -15.75 7.00
C TYR A 91 -1.47 -15.13 7.62
N LEU A 92 -0.33 -15.75 7.35
CA LEU A 92 0.98 -15.16 7.56
C LEU A 92 1.43 -14.50 6.26
N GLN A 93 1.77 -13.24 6.33
CA GLN A 93 2.34 -12.49 5.22
C GLN A 93 3.84 -12.32 5.40
N ALA A 94 4.60 -12.65 4.38
CA ALA A 94 6.02 -12.37 4.29
C ALA A 94 6.27 -11.42 3.13
N PHE A 95 6.79 -10.24 3.42
CA PHE A 95 7.21 -9.25 2.43
C PHE A 95 8.72 -9.20 2.39
N TYR A 96 9.30 -9.46 1.22
CA TYR A 96 10.74 -9.40 0.98
C TYR A 96 11.11 -8.25 0.07
N ASN A 97 12.21 -7.58 0.39
CA ASN A 97 12.83 -6.58 -0.44
C ASN A 97 14.35 -6.55 -0.24
N SER A 98 15.09 -6.20 -1.28
CA SER A 98 16.56 -6.21 -1.27
C SER A 98 17.13 -5.13 -2.22
N VAL A 99 18.38 -4.82 -2.03
CA VAL A 99 19.17 -3.97 -2.94
C VAL A 99 19.64 -4.77 -4.17
N PHE A 100 19.85 -6.08 -4.00
CA PHE A 100 20.44 -6.96 -5.01
C PHE A 100 19.54 -8.15 -5.33
N THR A 101 19.69 -8.73 -6.52
CA THR A 101 18.74 -9.70 -7.08
C THR A 101 19.29 -11.08 -7.40
N ASP A 102 20.60 -11.31 -7.27
CA ASP A 102 21.25 -12.44 -7.95
C ASP A 102 21.50 -13.68 -7.06
N GLU A 103 21.29 -13.60 -5.74
CA GLU A 103 21.67 -14.66 -4.81
C GLU A 103 20.44 -15.40 -4.27
N VAL A 104 19.58 -15.85 -5.19
CA VAL A 104 18.32 -16.53 -4.86
C VAL A 104 18.56 -17.80 -4.05
N LYS A 105 19.59 -18.59 -4.40
CA LYS A 105 19.88 -19.88 -3.74
C LYS A 105 20.25 -19.73 -2.27
N GLU A 106 20.93 -18.64 -1.92
CA GLU A 106 21.39 -18.36 -0.55
C GLU A 106 20.29 -17.70 0.29
N ILE A 107 19.43 -16.91 -0.34
CA ILE A 107 18.40 -16.11 0.35
C ILE A 107 17.15 -16.93 0.64
N VAL A 108 16.76 -17.81 -0.28
CA VAL A 108 15.53 -18.62 -0.16
C VAL A 108 15.48 -19.45 1.13
N PRO A 109 16.56 -20.18 1.54
CA PRO A 109 16.55 -20.89 2.83
C PRO A 109 16.35 -19.97 4.04
N LEU A 110 16.91 -18.75 4.00
CA LEU A 110 16.76 -17.77 5.08
C LEU A 110 15.32 -17.26 5.19
N ILE A 111 14.68 -16.95 4.06
CA ILE A 111 13.26 -16.57 4.01
C ILE A 111 12.39 -17.72 4.52
N SER A 112 12.62 -18.91 4.01
CA SER A 112 11.92 -20.13 4.41
C SER A 112 11.99 -20.36 5.92
N LYS A 113 13.20 -20.27 6.50
CA LYS A 113 13.42 -20.38 7.95
C LYS A 113 12.62 -19.35 8.75
N GLN A 114 12.57 -18.10 8.29
CA GLN A 114 11.79 -17.05 8.97
C GLN A 114 10.28 -17.33 8.89
N ILE A 115 9.78 -17.73 7.74
CA ILE A 115 8.37 -18.11 7.56
C ILE A 115 8.02 -19.29 8.47
N LYS A 116 8.81 -20.39 8.45
CA LYS A 116 8.61 -21.57 9.29
C LYS A 116 8.61 -21.23 10.79
N LYS A 117 9.52 -20.33 11.24
CA LYS A 117 9.63 -19.90 12.64
C LYS A 117 8.34 -19.27 13.16
N TYR A 118 7.65 -18.47 12.33
CA TYR A 118 6.49 -17.69 12.75
C TYR A 118 5.14 -18.22 12.28
N TYR A 119 5.16 -19.25 11.42
CA TYR A 119 3.92 -19.88 10.98
C TYR A 119 3.21 -20.60 12.15
N LYS A 120 1.89 -20.41 12.21
CA LYS A 120 1.02 -21.14 13.13
C LYS A 120 -0.02 -21.92 12.32
N LYS A 121 -0.40 -23.13 12.78
CA LYS A 121 -1.44 -23.94 12.12
C LYS A 121 -2.80 -23.21 12.00
N SER A 122 -3.04 -22.20 12.86
CA SER A 122 -4.24 -21.36 12.77
C SER A 122 -4.26 -20.42 11.56
N TYR A 123 -3.12 -20.25 10.86
CA TYR A 123 -3.08 -19.51 9.60
C TYR A 123 -3.45 -20.47 8.46
N GLY A 124 -4.53 -20.15 7.74
CA GLY A 124 -4.95 -20.98 6.60
C GLY A 124 -4.04 -20.85 5.37
N LYS A 125 -3.26 -19.77 5.29
CA LYS A 125 -2.43 -19.42 4.12
C LYS A 125 -1.13 -18.76 4.52
N ILE A 126 -0.13 -18.87 3.64
CA ILE A 126 1.10 -18.08 3.68
C ILE A 126 1.13 -17.25 2.40
N LEU A 127 1.20 -15.93 2.52
CA LEU A 127 1.34 -15.02 1.39
C LEU A 127 2.75 -14.45 1.38
N PHE A 128 3.46 -14.66 0.29
CA PHE A 128 4.77 -14.06 0.04
C PHE A 128 4.61 -12.93 -0.98
N LEU A 129 5.15 -11.76 -0.65
CA LEU A 129 5.05 -10.57 -1.47
C LEU A 129 6.42 -10.02 -1.80
N THR A 130 6.54 -9.49 -3.01
CA THR A 130 7.72 -8.77 -3.44
C THR A 130 7.36 -7.62 -4.38
N ASP A 131 8.03 -6.49 -4.20
CA ASP A 131 7.83 -5.27 -4.97
C ASP A 131 8.79 -5.26 -6.16
N ASN A 132 8.70 -6.12 -7.08
CA ASN A 132 9.38 -6.08 -8.38
C ASN A 132 9.34 -7.46 -9.04
N SER A 133 9.16 -7.51 -10.33
CA SER A 133 9.30 -8.73 -11.13
C SER A 133 10.68 -9.37 -10.98
N THR A 134 11.72 -8.58 -10.68
CA THR A 134 13.09 -9.08 -10.47
C THR A 134 13.17 -10.06 -9.29
N PHE A 135 12.33 -9.88 -8.27
CA PHE A 135 12.26 -10.79 -7.11
C PHE A 135 11.27 -11.95 -7.31
N ALA A 136 10.59 -12.02 -8.46
CA ALA A 136 9.69 -13.13 -8.79
C ALA A 136 10.38 -14.49 -8.67
N LYS A 137 11.66 -14.57 -9.07
CA LYS A 137 12.50 -15.77 -8.94
C LYS A 137 12.58 -16.30 -7.49
N ILE A 138 12.47 -15.44 -6.48
CA ILE A 138 12.45 -15.87 -5.07
C ILE A 138 11.14 -16.55 -4.75
N GLY A 139 10.00 -15.98 -5.18
CA GLY A 139 8.69 -16.61 -5.00
C GLY A 139 8.58 -17.96 -5.68
N GLU A 140 9.14 -18.09 -6.89
CA GLU A 140 9.24 -19.36 -7.63
C GLU A 140 10.13 -20.37 -6.91
N ALA A 141 11.31 -19.93 -6.42
CA ALA A 141 12.24 -20.80 -5.67
C ALA A 141 11.67 -21.22 -4.30
N LEU A 142 10.77 -20.45 -3.71
CA LEU A 142 9.95 -20.82 -2.55
C LEU A 142 8.81 -21.79 -2.93
N LYS A 143 8.71 -22.21 -4.21
CA LYS A 143 7.64 -23.05 -4.76
C LYS A 143 6.25 -22.42 -4.56
N GLY A 144 6.19 -21.10 -4.64
CA GLY A 144 4.96 -20.33 -4.55
C GLY A 144 4.15 -20.42 -5.83
N ARG A 145 2.82 -20.53 -5.68
CA ARG A 145 1.89 -20.33 -6.79
C ARG A 145 1.61 -18.85 -6.94
N ILE A 146 1.80 -18.29 -8.14
CA ILE A 146 1.41 -16.90 -8.42
C ILE A 146 -0.09 -16.79 -8.21
N GLY A 147 -0.46 -15.90 -7.29
CA GLY A 147 -1.83 -15.63 -6.98
C GLY A 147 -2.34 -14.39 -7.68
N GLU A 148 -1.60 -13.32 -7.57
CA GLU A 148 -1.96 -12.04 -8.16
C GLU A 148 -0.70 -11.22 -8.44
N HIS A 149 -0.78 -10.30 -9.38
CA HIS A 149 0.16 -9.19 -9.48
C HIS A 149 -0.61 -7.88 -9.64
N THR A 150 -0.03 -6.81 -9.11
CA THR A 150 -0.56 -5.45 -9.28
C THR A 150 0.47 -4.59 -9.97
N ILE A 151 0.01 -3.60 -10.71
CA ILE A 151 0.88 -2.60 -11.30
C ILE A 151 0.91 -1.36 -10.41
N GLN A 152 2.11 -0.86 -10.19
CA GLN A 152 2.35 0.38 -9.47
C GLN A 152 2.55 1.52 -10.48
N MET A 153 1.87 2.62 -10.24
CA MET A 153 1.93 3.82 -11.07
C MET A 153 2.20 5.04 -10.21
N ALA A 154 2.96 5.99 -10.73
CA ALA A 154 3.27 7.25 -10.07
C ALA A 154 2.90 8.45 -10.95
N LEU A 155 2.41 9.51 -10.32
CA LEU A 155 2.12 10.79 -10.95
C LEU A 155 2.97 11.88 -10.33
N THR A 156 3.88 12.45 -11.09
CA THR A 156 4.59 13.68 -10.71
C THR A 156 3.66 14.87 -10.95
N PRO A 157 3.40 15.76 -9.98
CA PRO A 157 2.45 16.86 -10.17
C PRO A 157 2.72 17.77 -11.37
N LYS A 158 4.00 17.90 -11.78
CA LYS A 158 4.38 18.68 -12.97
C LYS A 158 3.96 18.00 -14.29
N ASP A 159 3.83 16.68 -14.31
CA ASP A 159 3.51 15.88 -15.49
C ASP A 159 2.00 15.72 -15.70
N VAL A 160 1.17 16.25 -14.78
CA VAL A 160 -0.27 16.15 -14.88
C VAL A 160 -0.81 16.90 -16.09
N ASN A 161 -1.79 16.32 -16.76
CA ASN A 161 -2.52 17.02 -17.81
C ASN A 161 -3.49 18.04 -17.20
N LYS A 162 -2.99 19.26 -16.96
CA LYS A 162 -3.73 20.34 -16.27
C LYS A 162 -5.01 20.73 -16.99
N GLU A 163 -4.99 20.77 -18.31
CA GLU A 163 -6.18 21.13 -19.09
C GLU A 163 -7.27 20.06 -18.96
N LEU A 164 -6.88 18.79 -18.96
CA LEU A 164 -7.80 17.70 -18.75
C LEU A 164 -8.41 17.72 -17.34
N ILE A 165 -7.60 18.00 -16.31
CA ILE A 165 -8.09 18.14 -14.93
C ILE A 165 -9.12 19.28 -14.83
N LYS A 166 -8.81 20.46 -15.39
CA LYS A 166 -9.75 21.60 -15.44
C LYS A 166 -11.05 21.22 -16.17
N LYS A 167 -10.91 20.55 -17.31
CA LYS A 167 -12.05 20.05 -18.09
C LYS A 167 -12.95 19.13 -17.25
N TRP A 168 -12.38 18.14 -16.56
CA TRP A 168 -13.16 17.23 -15.71
C TRP A 168 -13.85 17.92 -14.55
N MET A 169 -13.21 18.94 -13.97
CA MET A 169 -13.79 19.73 -12.87
C MET A 169 -14.92 20.68 -13.33
N LYS A 170 -14.90 21.12 -14.58
CA LYS A 170 -15.90 22.02 -15.15
C LYS A 170 -17.06 21.25 -15.78
N GLU A 171 -16.79 20.33 -16.71
CA GLU A 171 -17.81 19.69 -17.53
C GLU A 171 -18.59 18.61 -16.77
N THR A 172 -17.97 17.87 -15.85
CA THR A 172 -18.67 16.79 -15.16
C THR A 172 -19.81 17.27 -14.27
N PRO A 173 -19.68 18.36 -13.47
CA PRO A 173 -20.82 18.94 -12.75
C PRO A 173 -21.96 19.37 -13.68
N ASP A 174 -21.64 20.01 -14.82
CA ASP A 174 -22.64 20.47 -15.78
C ASP A 174 -23.48 19.31 -16.37
N LEU A 175 -22.82 18.18 -16.60
CA LEU A 175 -23.45 16.93 -17.08
C LEU A 175 -24.18 16.14 -15.99
N ASN A 176 -23.94 16.44 -14.71
CA ASN A 176 -24.45 15.69 -13.56
C ASN A 176 -25.01 16.64 -12.49
N LYS A 177 -25.99 17.48 -12.87
CA LYS A 177 -26.65 18.45 -11.97
C LYS A 177 -27.36 17.80 -10.77
N ASP A 178 -27.58 16.50 -10.83
CA ASP A 178 -28.13 15.66 -9.77
C ASP A 178 -27.10 15.12 -8.81
N ILE A 179 -25.82 15.45 -9.00
CA ILE A 179 -24.69 14.93 -8.19
C ILE A 179 -23.90 16.10 -7.66
N ARG A 180 -23.52 16.00 -6.38
CA ARG A 180 -22.52 16.87 -5.75
C ARG A 180 -21.36 16.06 -5.20
N ILE A 181 -20.18 16.69 -5.06
CA ILE A 181 -19.03 16.10 -4.38
C ILE A 181 -18.63 16.95 -3.18
N GLU A 182 -18.25 16.28 -2.10
CA GLU A 182 -17.85 16.91 -0.85
C GLU A 182 -16.53 16.33 -0.34
N PHE A 183 -15.72 17.18 0.29
CA PHE A 183 -14.41 16.83 0.83
C PHE A 183 -14.51 16.50 2.32
N TYR A 184 -13.78 15.45 2.72
CA TYR A 184 -13.62 15.02 4.11
C TYR A 184 -12.16 14.64 4.36
N ASP A 185 -11.57 15.14 5.43
CA ASP A 185 -10.28 14.67 5.97
C ASP A 185 -10.47 13.57 7.02
N LYS A 186 -11.70 13.45 7.54
CA LYS A 186 -12.21 12.39 8.39
C LYS A 186 -13.67 12.13 8.04
N ILE A 187 -14.05 10.89 7.82
CA ILE A 187 -15.45 10.55 7.54
C ILE A 187 -16.29 10.75 8.80
N PRO A 188 -17.32 11.62 8.77
CA PRO A 188 -18.23 11.83 9.88
C PRO A 188 -19.00 10.57 10.27
N ASN A 189 -19.45 10.50 11.53
CA ASN A 189 -20.09 9.29 12.06
C ASN A 189 -21.37 8.90 11.32
N ASP A 190 -22.16 9.86 10.86
CA ASP A 190 -23.40 9.69 10.09
C ASP A 190 -23.15 9.16 8.68
N LEU A 191 -21.96 9.36 8.13
CA LEU A 191 -21.57 8.87 6.80
C LEU A 191 -20.82 7.54 6.81
N ILE A 192 -20.37 7.06 7.98
CA ILE A 192 -19.52 5.85 8.09
C ILE A 192 -20.21 4.63 7.48
N GLU A 193 -21.50 4.41 7.75
CA GLU A 193 -22.22 3.25 7.25
C GLU A 193 -22.35 3.29 5.71
N GLY A 194 -22.71 4.44 5.14
CA GLY A 194 -22.79 4.63 3.70
C GLY A 194 -21.44 4.46 3.01
N TYR A 195 -20.37 4.99 3.63
CA TYR A 195 -19.00 4.86 3.15
C TYR A 195 -18.56 3.39 3.11
N THR A 196 -18.75 2.64 4.20
CA THR A 196 -18.31 1.24 4.28
C THR A 196 -19.10 0.34 3.35
N LYS A 197 -20.41 0.57 3.17
CA LYS A 197 -21.24 -0.13 2.16
C LYS A 197 -20.73 0.10 0.74
N LEU A 198 -20.42 1.35 0.39
CA LEU A 198 -19.86 1.66 -0.93
C LEU A 198 -18.47 1.02 -1.10
N PHE A 199 -17.59 1.14 -0.09
CA PHE A 199 -16.26 0.53 -0.13
C PHE A 199 -16.33 -0.97 -0.39
N ASP A 200 -17.14 -1.71 0.36
CA ASP A 200 -17.32 -3.16 0.19
C ASP A 200 -17.85 -3.51 -1.19
N ARG A 201 -18.78 -2.70 -1.73
CA ARG A 201 -19.28 -2.90 -3.09
C ARG A 201 -18.20 -2.70 -4.13
N LEU A 202 -17.39 -1.64 -4.00
CA LEU A 202 -16.28 -1.38 -4.91
C LEU A 202 -15.23 -2.49 -4.86
N MET A 203 -14.93 -3.03 -3.66
CA MET A 203 -14.03 -4.17 -3.50
C MET A 203 -14.54 -5.42 -4.22
N LYS A 204 -15.85 -5.71 -4.14
CA LYS A 204 -16.48 -6.84 -4.84
C LYS A 204 -16.51 -6.66 -6.36
N ASP A 205 -16.58 -5.43 -6.83
CA ASP A 205 -16.65 -5.10 -8.26
C ASP A 205 -15.26 -5.03 -8.92
N MET A 206 -14.17 -5.10 -8.12
CA MET A 206 -12.82 -5.11 -8.69
C MET A 206 -12.56 -6.39 -9.49
N PRO A 207 -11.87 -6.29 -10.65
CA PRO A 207 -11.48 -7.47 -11.41
C PRO A 207 -10.52 -8.33 -10.60
N LYS A 208 -10.85 -9.61 -10.48
CA LYS A 208 -10.23 -10.64 -9.64
C LYS A 208 -10.27 -10.32 -8.13
N PRO A 209 -10.76 -11.25 -7.32
CA PRO A 209 -10.69 -11.08 -5.89
C PRO A 209 -9.21 -10.97 -5.52
N HIS A 210 -8.82 -9.81 -5.03
CA HIS A 210 -7.58 -9.71 -4.28
C HIS A 210 -7.61 -10.79 -3.21
N TYR A 211 -6.46 -11.39 -2.88
CA TYR A 211 -6.31 -12.30 -1.73
C TYR A 211 -6.86 -11.69 -0.43
N TYR A 212 -7.16 -10.43 -0.47
CA TYR A 212 -7.79 -9.65 0.57
C TYR A 212 -9.25 -9.44 0.23
N SER A 213 -10.15 -10.25 0.77
CA SER A 213 -11.51 -9.77 0.98
C SER A 213 -11.43 -8.64 2.03
N CYS A 214 -11.22 -7.42 1.58
CA CYS A 214 -11.19 -6.27 2.47
C CYS A 214 -12.60 -5.72 2.63
N SER A 215 -13.49 -6.44 3.32
CA SER A 215 -14.63 -5.76 3.90
C SER A 215 -14.12 -4.85 5.03
N ILE A 216 -14.69 -3.69 5.16
CA ILE A 216 -14.39 -2.76 6.24
C ILE A 216 -15.67 -2.50 7.03
N THR A 217 -15.67 -2.84 8.32
CA THR A 217 -16.80 -2.53 9.19
C THR A 217 -16.78 -1.06 9.60
N PRO A 218 -17.91 -0.49 10.04
CA PRO A 218 -17.94 0.84 10.66
C PRO A 218 -16.91 1.03 11.78
N ASP A 219 -16.74 0.02 12.64
CA ASP A 219 -15.76 0.06 13.72
C ASP A 219 -14.31 0.00 13.22
N ASP A 220 -14.04 -0.78 12.17
CA ASP A 220 -12.71 -0.80 11.54
C ASP A 220 -12.37 0.58 10.97
N LEU A 221 -13.32 1.24 10.31
CA LEU A 221 -13.09 2.58 9.77
C LEU A 221 -12.79 3.59 10.88
N LYS A 222 -13.54 3.59 12.00
CA LYS A 222 -13.28 4.44 13.16
C LYS A 222 -11.87 4.22 13.72
N LYS A 223 -11.51 2.96 13.98
CA LYS A 223 -10.17 2.59 14.48
C LYS A 223 -9.06 2.99 13.50
N ASN A 224 -9.28 2.81 12.20
CA ASN A 224 -8.32 3.21 11.17
C ASN A 224 -8.14 4.73 11.12
N GLN A 225 -9.20 5.51 11.25
CA GLN A 225 -9.13 6.97 11.32
C GLN A 225 -8.34 7.44 12.55
N GLU A 226 -8.62 6.87 13.74
CA GLU A 226 -7.88 7.17 14.96
C GLU A 226 -6.39 6.81 14.84
N ALA A 227 -6.08 5.63 14.32
CA ALA A 227 -4.71 5.21 14.08
C ALA A 227 -3.98 6.10 13.05
N SER A 228 -4.69 6.60 12.04
CA SER A 228 -4.15 7.54 11.06
C SER A 228 -3.82 8.89 11.69
N ILE A 229 -4.71 9.42 12.54
CA ILE A 229 -4.48 10.67 13.28
C ILE A 229 -3.22 10.55 14.17
N LYS A 230 -3.10 9.45 14.95
CA LYS A 230 -1.92 9.20 15.80
C LYS A 230 -0.62 9.16 15.02
N ARG A 231 -0.65 8.71 13.77
CA ARG A 231 0.52 8.64 12.86
C ARG A 231 0.71 9.90 12.02
N ASN A 232 -0.07 10.95 12.28
CA ASN A 232 -0.08 12.19 11.49
C ASN A 232 -0.35 11.95 9.98
N VAL A 233 -1.17 10.94 9.68
CA VAL A 233 -1.65 10.64 8.32
C VAL A 233 -3.06 11.16 8.17
N VAL A 234 -3.28 11.99 7.15
CA VAL A 234 -4.61 12.49 6.78
C VAL A 234 -5.11 11.79 5.52
N SER A 235 -6.39 11.42 5.51
CA SER A 235 -7.05 10.86 4.33
C SER A 235 -7.85 11.95 3.62
N TYR A 236 -7.36 12.40 2.49
CA TYR A 236 -8.08 13.33 1.60
C TYR A 236 -9.14 12.53 0.85
N THR A 237 -10.37 12.60 1.31
CA THR A 237 -11.50 11.84 0.76
C THR A 237 -12.51 12.77 0.11
N TYR A 238 -12.86 12.52 -1.15
CA TYR A 238 -14.04 13.10 -1.77
C TYR A 238 -15.12 12.03 -1.91
N LEU A 239 -16.33 12.38 -1.49
CA LEU A 239 -17.53 11.57 -1.66
C LEU A 239 -18.45 12.23 -2.69
N ALA A 240 -19.06 11.44 -3.55
CA ALA A 240 -20.11 11.89 -4.45
C ALA A 240 -21.47 11.47 -3.88
N PHE A 241 -22.42 12.39 -3.91
CA PHE A 241 -23.79 12.22 -3.40
C PHE A 241 -24.80 12.43 -4.53
N ASN A 242 -25.84 11.64 -4.54
CA ASN A 242 -27.03 11.87 -5.39
C ASN A 242 -28.02 12.85 -4.72
N LYS A 243 -29.16 13.11 -5.37
CA LYS A 243 -30.21 14.01 -4.87
C LYS A 243 -30.81 13.57 -3.53
N GLU A 244 -30.83 12.27 -3.27
CA GLU A 244 -31.31 11.67 -2.02
C GLU A 244 -30.25 11.65 -0.90
N ASN A 245 -29.15 12.37 -1.05
CA ASN A 245 -28.02 12.41 -0.12
C ASN A 245 -27.34 11.04 0.10
N LYS A 246 -27.52 10.08 -0.80
CA LYS A 246 -26.84 8.78 -0.74
C LYS A 246 -25.44 8.90 -1.31
N ILE A 247 -24.45 8.32 -0.63
CA ILE A 247 -23.09 8.20 -1.16
C ILE A 247 -23.10 7.24 -2.34
N ILE A 248 -22.65 7.71 -3.51
CA ILE A 248 -22.66 6.95 -4.77
C ILE A 248 -21.28 6.77 -5.39
N GLY A 249 -20.28 7.48 -4.88
CA GLY A 249 -18.91 7.40 -5.35
C GLY A 249 -17.93 7.93 -4.33
N MET A 250 -16.67 7.53 -4.47
CA MET A 250 -15.59 7.94 -3.58
C MET A 250 -14.24 7.98 -4.26
N THR A 251 -13.33 8.78 -3.73
CA THR A 251 -11.89 8.70 -3.96
C THR A 251 -11.16 9.10 -2.70
N ASN A 252 -10.01 8.48 -2.39
CA ASN A 252 -9.20 8.89 -1.26
C ASN A 252 -7.71 8.80 -1.51
N ILE A 253 -6.97 9.78 -0.98
CA ILE A 253 -5.51 9.85 -0.99
C ILE A 253 -5.03 10.01 0.45
N ALA A 254 -4.16 9.13 0.92
CA ALA A 254 -3.52 9.30 2.22
C ALA A 254 -2.22 10.10 2.08
N VAL A 255 -2.04 11.04 2.97
CA VAL A 255 -0.85 11.91 3.04
C VAL A 255 -0.28 11.84 4.44
N ASN A 256 0.99 11.47 4.57
CA ASN A 256 1.73 11.64 5.82
C ASN A 256 2.15 13.11 5.94
N LYS A 257 1.62 13.85 6.92
CA LYS A 257 1.92 15.28 7.11
C LYS A 257 3.38 15.53 7.48
N ASN A 258 4.03 14.56 8.12
CA ASN A 258 5.47 14.66 8.46
C ASN A 258 6.35 14.48 7.21
N ASP A 259 5.87 13.72 6.22
CA ASP A 259 6.56 13.51 4.96
C ASP A 259 5.54 13.42 3.80
N PRO A 260 5.12 14.55 3.24
CA PRO A 260 4.09 14.60 2.21
C PRO A 260 4.63 14.32 0.79
N ARG A 261 5.90 13.90 0.65
CA ARG A 261 6.53 13.71 -0.67
C ARG A 261 5.84 12.65 -1.51
N TYR A 262 5.28 11.59 -0.88
CA TYR A 262 4.74 10.41 -1.56
C TYR A 262 3.34 10.04 -1.07
N PRO A 263 2.30 10.85 -1.37
CA PRO A 263 0.92 10.48 -1.08
C PRO A 263 0.54 9.18 -1.77
N TYR A 264 -0.35 8.41 -1.15
CA TYR A 264 -0.84 7.17 -1.72
C TYR A 264 -2.32 7.27 -2.08
N GLN A 265 -2.64 7.13 -3.37
CA GLN A 265 -3.99 7.09 -3.90
C GLN A 265 -4.54 5.68 -3.75
N TYR A 266 -5.54 5.55 -2.89
CA TYR A 266 -6.25 4.29 -2.67
C TYR A 266 -7.45 4.14 -3.61
N MET A 267 -8.61 3.81 -3.05
CA MET A 267 -9.84 3.54 -3.77
C MET A 267 -10.32 4.74 -4.60
N THR A 268 -10.81 4.47 -5.79
CA THR A 268 -11.63 5.39 -6.57
C THR A 268 -12.69 4.58 -7.31
N GLY A 269 -13.95 4.95 -7.14
CA GLY A 269 -15.03 4.29 -7.85
C GLY A 269 -16.40 4.86 -7.56
N THR A 270 -17.40 4.34 -8.28
CA THR A 270 -18.81 4.64 -8.11
C THR A 270 -19.60 3.35 -8.14
N TYR A 271 -20.81 3.34 -7.61
CA TYR A 271 -21.77 2.27 -7.86
C TYR A 271 -21.94 2.06 -9.37
N LYS A 272 -22.30 0.83 -9.76
CA LYS A 272 -22.36 0.40 -11.16
C LYS A 272 -23.29 1.27 -12.01
N GLU A 273 -24.43 1.64 -11.45
CA GLU A 273 -25.46 2.48 -12.07
C GLU A 273 -25.03 3.94 -12.34
N TYR A 274 -23.97 4.38 -11.66
CA TYR A 274 -23.39 5.73 -11.83
C TYR A 274 -22.09 5.73 -12.66
N ARG A 275 -21.71 4.58 -13.24
CA ARG A 275 -20.51 4.49 -14.09
C ARG A 275 -20.73 5.19 -15.44
N ASN A 276 -19.62 5.48 -16.12
CA ASN A 276 -19.59 6.15 -17.43
C ASN A 276 -20.10 7.61 -17.44
N ARG A 277 -20.50 8.17 -16.31
CA ARG A 277 -20.93 9.56 -16.15
C ARG A 277 -19.79 10.54 -15.85
N GLY A 278 -18.53 10.10 -15.86
CA GLY A 278 -17.36 10.94 -15.57
C GLY A 278 -17.05 11.17 -14.08
N ILE A 279 -17.90 10.71 -13.14
CA ILE A 279 -17.83 11.00 -11.71
C ILE A 279 -16.47 10.61 -11.12
N SER A 280 -15.93 9.42 -11.43
CA SER A 280 -14.60 9.01 -10.94
C SER A 280 -13.46 9.92 -11.43
N LYS A 281 -13.59 10.48 -12.63
CA LYS A 281 -12.64 11.47 -13.17
C LYS A 281 -12.72 12.77 -12.37
N TRP A 282 -13.93 13.25 -12.13
CA TRP A 282 -14.18 14.46 -11.32
C TRP A 282 -13.64 14.31 -9.90
N LEU A 283 -13.97 13.23 -9.22
CA LEU A 283 -13.47 12.92 -7.88
C LEU A 283 -11.94 12.92 -7.83
N LYS A 284 -11.26 12.22 -8.76
CA LYS A 284 -9.79 12.20 -8.82
C LYS A 284 -9.21 13.57 -9.12
N ALA A 285 -9.81 14.34 -10.03
CA ALA A 285 -9.37 15.68 -10.36
C ALA A 285 -9.47 16.63 -9.17
N ALA A 286 -10.61 16.63 -8.47
CA ALA A 286 -10.84 17.44 -7.27
C ALA A 286 -9.85 17.10 -6.15
N ASN A 287 -9.62 15.79 -5.92
CA ASN A 287 -8.69 15.35 -4.89
C ASN A 287 -7.23 15.72 -5.23
N PHE A 288 -6.81 15.50 -6.47
CA PHE A 288 -5.50 15.93 -6.96
C PHE A 288 -5.30 17.44 -6.78
N TYR A 289 -6.27 18.25 -7.21
CA TYR A 289 -6.22 19.70 -7.07
C TYR A 289 -6.07 20.11 -5.60
N ARG A 290 -6.86 19.52 -4.70
CA ARG A 290 -6.85 19.83 -3.28
C ARG A 290 -5.50 19.51 -2.64
N ILE A 291 -4.97 18.30 -2.80
CA ILE A 291 -3.70 17.92 -2.16
C ILE A 291 -2.51 18.71 -2.71
N THR A 292 -2.50 19.00 -4.01
CA THR A 292 -1.41 19.81 -4.61
C THR A 292 -1.45 21.27 -4.17
N LYS A 293 -2.64 21.79 -3.84
CA LYS A 293 -2.82 23.11 -3.23
C LYS A 293 -2.32 23.12 -1.79
N ASP A 294 -2.76 22.16 -0.97
CA ASP A 294 -2.49 22.11 0.48
C ASP A 294 -1.02 21.76 0.77
N PHE A 295 -0.38 20.97 -0.09
CA PHE A 295 1.05 20.59 0.01
C PHE A 295 1.89 21.17 -1.13
N LYS A 296 1.64 22.42 -1.49
CA LYS A 296 2.30 23.10 -2.63
C LYS A 296 3.83 22.90 -2.60
N GLY A 297 4.38 22.34 -3.67
CA GLY A 297 5.82 22.11 -3.85
C GLY A 297 6.43 20.98 -3.01
N LYS A 298 5.66 20.35 -2.11
CA LYS A 298 6.16 19.27 -1.23
C LYS A 298 5.94 17.88 -1.82
N ILE A 299 4.94 17.69 -2.67
CA ILE A 299 4.64 16.39 -3.29
C ILE A 299 5.63 16.14 -4.43
N ARG A 300 6.34 15.02 -4.37
CA ARG A 300 7.18 14.54 -5.47
C ARG A 300 6.39 13.66 -6.42
N GLU A 301 5.73 12.64 -5.90
CA GLU A 301 4.95 11.68 -6.69
C GLU A 301 3.74 11.19 -5.90
N ILE A 302 2.60 11.07 -6.56
CA ILE A 302 1.41 10.41 -6.02
C ILE A 302 1.43 8.96 -6.51
N ILE A 303 1.54 8.01 -5.59
CA ILE A 303 1.63 6.59 -5.89
C ILE A 303 0.24 5.97 -5.89
N THR A 304 0.00 5.05 -6.81
CA THR A 304 -1.20 4.20 -6.82
C THR A 304 -0.86 2.79 -7.27
N GLU A 305 -1.72 1.85 -6.91
CA GLU A 305 -1.61 0.45 -7.29
C GLU A 305 -2.95 -0.03 -7.82
N THR A 306 -2.93 -0.86 -8.87
CA THR A 306 -4.15 -1.39 -9.47
C THR A 306 -3.89 -2.74 -10.13
N SER A 307 -4.93 -3.56 -10.25
CA SER A 307 -4.86 -4.80 -11.05
C SER A 307 -4.57 -4.48 -12.52
N PRO A 308 -3.76 -5.27 -13.23
CA PRO A 308 -3.57 -5.14 -14.67
C PRO A 308 -4.88 -5.28 -15.46
N ASP A 309 -5.87 -5.98 -14.92
CA ASP A 309 -7.18 -6.17 -15.53
C ASP A 309 -8.18 -5.05 -15.20
N ASN A 310 -7.81 -4.09 -14.34
CA ASN A 310 -8.64 -2.92 -14.05
C ASN A 310 -8.47 -1.82 -15.10
N TYR A 311 -9.01 -2.07 -16.30
CA TYR A 311 -8.88 -1.15 -17.45
C TYR A 311 -9.42 0.24 -17.16
N GLY A 312 -10.52 0.36 -16.39
CA GLY A 312 -11.10 1.65 -16.02
C GLY A 312 -10.16 2.50 -15.18
N SER A 313 -9.60 1.93 -14.11
CA SER A 313 -8.62 2.61 -13.25
C SER A 313 -7.35 2.99 -14.02
N LYS A 314 -6.79 2.05 -14.80
CA LYS A 314 -5.61 2.29 -15.62
C LYS A 314 -5.81 3.43 -16.62
N ARG A 315 -6.96 3.44 -17.33
CA ARG A 315 -7.29 4.47 -18.31
C ARG A 315 -7.33 5.86 -17.68
N ILE A 316 -8.05 6.01 -16.55
CA ILE A 316 -8.14 7.30 -15.85
C ILE A 316 -6.76 7.72 -15.37
N SER A 317 -5.97 6.83 -14.78
CA SER A 317 -4.64 7.14 -14.29
C SER A 317 -3.70 7.56 -15.44
N LYS A 318 -3.68 6.84 -16.56
CA LYS A 318 -2.89 7.22 -17.74
C LYS A 318 -3.28 8.59 -18.30
N LEU A 319 -4.58 8.88 -18.39
CA LEU A 319 -5.08 10.18 -18.85
C LEU A 319 -4.63 11.34 -17.93
N MET A 320 -4.51 11.11 -16.63
CA MET A 320 -3.97 12.10 -15.68
C MET A 320 -2.46 12.30 -15.81
N GLY A 321 -1.74 11.36 -16.44
CA GLY A 321 -0.28 11.41 -16.59
C GLY A 321 0.47 10.43 -15.68
N TYR A 322 -0.21 9.51 -14.99
CA TYR A 322 0.47 8.45 -14.23
C TYR A 322 1.30 7.57 -15.16
N LYS A 323 2.54 7.30 -14.74
CA LYS A 323 3.48 6.41 -15.42
C LYS A 323 3.62 5.11 -14.64
N TYR A 324 3.87 4.01 -15.34
CA TYR A 324 4.23 2.73 -14.71
C TYR A 324 5.60 2.88 -14.04
N VAL A 325 5.70 2.41 -12.79
CA VAL A 325 6.94 2.47 -12.01
C VAL A 325 7.34 1.13 -11.40
N GLY A 326 6.49 0.13 -11.49
CA GLY A 326 6.81 -1.20 -10.97
C GLY A 326 5.58 -2.10 -10.84
N CYS A 327 5.80 -3.28 -10.31
CA CYS A 327 4.73 -4.23 -9.99
C CYS A 327 4.96 -4.84 -8.62
N ARG A 328 3.89 -5.34 -8.02
CA ARG A 328 3.94 -6.21 -6.84
C ARG A 328 3.40 -7.57 -7.22
N VAL A 329 4.13 -8.61 -6.85
CA VAL A 329 3.74 -9.98 -7.11
C VAL A 329 3.41 -10.66 -5.78
N TYR A 330 2.30 -11.39 -5.76
CA TYR A 330 1.80 -12.14 -4.62
C TYR A 330 1.88 -13.62 -4.92
N TYR A 331 2.53 -14.37 -4.03
CA TYR A 331 2.64 -15.81 -4.09
C TYR A 331 1.93 -16.45 -2.92
N GLU A 332 1.16 -17.49 -3.19
CA GLU A 332 0.64 -18.38 -2.15
C GLU A 332 1.62 -19.51 -1.94
N LEU A 333 2.10 -19.65 -0.70
CA LEU A 333 3.07 -20.68 -0.32
C LEU A 333 2.39 -21.77 0.49
N LYS A 334 2.85 -23.00 0.33
CA LYS A 334 2.53 -24.13 1.21
C LYS A 334 3.72 -24.42 2.10
N LEU A 335 3.47 -24.59 3.41
CA LEU A 335 4.52 -24.79 4.41
C LEU A 335 5.41 -25.99 4.07
N ASP A 336 4.78 -27.10 3.65
CA ASP A 336 5.46 -28.38 3.35
C ASP A 336 6.34 -28.30 2.09
N ASN A 337 6.09 -27.32 1.22
CA ASN A 337 6.88 -27.12 0.01
C ASN A 337 8.07 -26.18 0.22
N LEU A 338 8.15 -25.49 1.36
CA LEU A 338 9.23 -24.54 1.61
C LEU A 338 10.58 -25.27 1.73
N PRO A 339 11.63 -24.78 1.04
CA PRO A 339 12.97 -25.36 1.14
C PRO A 339 13.48 -25.40 2.59
N GLY A 340 14.37 -26.35 2.85
CA GLY A 340 15.01 -26.55 4.15
C GLY A 340 15.94 -25.40 4.54
#